data_0261f117e8551ed6b227dd61063a980d
#
_entry.id   0261f117e8551ed6b227dd61063a980d
#
_cell.length_a   1.000
_cell.length_b   1.000
_cell.length_c   1.000
_cell.angle_alpha   90.00
_cell.angle_beta   90.00
_cell.angle_gamma   90.00
#
_symmetry.space_group_name_H-M   'P 1'
#
loop_
_entity.id
_entity.type
_entity.pdbx_description
1 polymer ?
#
loop_
_entity_poly.entity_id
_entity_poly.type
_entity_poly.pdbx_seq_one_letter_code
_entity_poly.pdbx_strand_id
1 'polypeptide(L)'
;LLRVTTNHRPLPVILSPADSTRYKAGSSISFSGMATDDEDGALSPASLSWKIDFHHDAHTHPAMSWTAGIDHGDWIIPPVGETSSNVWYRIYLRATDQEGLSKVVSQDVYPEVGAMHVQSTPDSMIIYLDGAPKRAPYEIDGVQGVSRFITAPYKQVRGNEVFFFDHWADEV
;
A
#
# COMPACT_ATOMS: atom_id res chain seq x y z
N LEU A 1 -28.39 -9.29 46.40
CA LEU A 1 -29.06 -9.24 45.08
C LEU A 1 -27.96 -9.31 44.02
N LEU A 2 -27.92 -10.35 43.20
CA LEU A 2 -27.03 -10.43 42.06
C LEU A 2 -27.69 -9.64 40.92
N ARG A 3 -27.03 -8.58 40.45
CA ARG A 3 -27.42 -7.86 39.23
C ARG A 3 -26.59 -8.41 38.08
N VAL A 4 -27.22 -9.04 37.11
CA VAL A 4 -26.58 -9.44 35.84
C VAL A 4 -26.86 -8.32 34.85
N THR A 5 -25.81 -7.70 34.34
CA THR A 5 -25.85 -6.77 33.20
C THR A 5 -25.21 -7.47 32.02
N THR A 6 -25.80 -7.35 30.86
CA THR A 6 -25.17 -7.72 29.60
C THR A 6 -24.32 -6.53 29.14
N ASN A 7 -23.12 -6.79 28.67
CA ASN A 7 -22.30 -5.79 27.96
C ASN A 7 -22.15 -6.25 26.51
N HIS A 8 -22.38 -5.35 25.58
CA HIS A 8 -22.25 -5.60 24.14
C HIS A 8 -20.89 -5.09 23.64
N ARG A 9 -20.43 -5.60 22.52
CA ARG A 9 -19.22 -5.09 21.88
C ARG A 9 -19.54 -3.85 21.08
N PRO A 10 -18.63 -2.85 21.03
CA PRO A 10 -18.84 -1.65 20.25
C PRO A 10 -18.95 -1.95 18.74
N LEU A 11 -19.57 -1.02 18.03
CA LEU A 11 -19.82 -1.06 16.59
C LEU A 11 -18.95 0.00 15.89
N PRO A 12 -17.68 -0.29 15.57
CA PRO A 12 -16.82 0.62 14.81
C PRO A 12 -17.23 0.65 13.33
N VAL A 13 -17.10 1.86 12.74
CA VAL A 13 -17.35 2.11 11.32
C VAL A 13 -16.20 2.93 10.77
N ILE A 14 -15.55 2.44 9.69
CA ILE A 14 -14.59 3.21 8.90
C ILE A 14 -15.40 4.09 7.94
N LEU A 15 -15.20 5.40 8.01
CA LEU A 15 -15.84 6.40 7.15
C LEU A 15 -14.97 6.73 5.93
N SER A 16 -13.64 6.71 6.12
CA SER A 16 -12.64 6.87 5.08
C SER A 16 -11.49 5.90 5.33
N PRO A 17 -10.85 5.36 4.29
CA PRO A 17 -11.18 5.53 2.87
C PRO A 17 -12.50 4.85 2.50
N ALA A 18 -13.16 5.36 1.46
CA ALA A 18 -14.34 4.72 0.89
C ALA A 18 -13.97 3.36 0.27
N ASP A 19 -14.94 2.46 0.16
CA ASP A 19 -14.76 1.21 -0.58
C ASP A 19 -14.32 1.49 -2.01
N SER A 20 -13.46 0.64 -2.56
CA SER A 20 -12.83 0.79 -3.89
C SER A 20 -11.84 1.96 -4.04
N THR A 21 -11.48 2.68 -2.99
CA THR A 21 -10.40 3.67 -3.04
C THR A 21 -9.11 3.02 -3.54
N ARG A 22 -8.44 3.72 -4.46
CA ARG A 22 -7.14 3.31 -4.99
C ARG A 22 -6.07 4.32 -4.62
N TYR A 23 -4.82 3.83 -4.55
CA TYR A 23 -3.69 4.66 -4.19
C TYR A 23 -2.59 4.64 -5.26
N LYS A 24 -1.78 5.71 -5.25
CA LYS A 24 -0.46 5.76 -5.90
C LYS A 24 0.61 5.81 -4.83
N ALA A 25 1.75 5.18 -5.06
CA ALA A 25 2.89 5.35 -4.18
C ALA A 25 3.31 6.84 -4.14
N GLY A 26 3.73 7.33 -2.98
CA GLY A 26 4.01 8.73 -2.73
C GLY A 26 2.77 9.58 -2.41
N SER A 27 1.55 9.07 -2.57
CA SER A 27 0.34 9.77 -2.15
C SER A 27 -0.02 9.48 -0.69
N SER A 28 -1.00 10.21 -0.15
CA SER A 28 -1.54 9.99 1.18
C SER A 28 -2.89 9.27 1.12
N ILE A 29 -3.12 8.34 2.05
CA ILE A 29 -4.42 7.77 2.35
C ILE A 29 -4.93 8.42 3.63
N SER A 30 -6.02 9.18 3.53
CA SER A 30 -6.73 9.70 4.70
C SER A 30 -7.66 8.63 5.26
N PHE A 31 -7.62 8.42 6.57
CA PHE A 31 -8.54 7.52 7.25
C PHE A 31 -9.31 8.24 8.34
N SER A 32 -10.57 7.85 8.52
CA SER A 32 -11.45 8.36 9.58
C SER A 32 -12.49 7.33 9.94
N GLY A 33 -13.00 7.39 11.17
CA GLY A 33 -14.01 6.47 11.65
C GLY A 33 -14.64 6.89 12.95
N MET A 34 -15.65 6.15 13.34
CA MET A 34 -16.39 6.34 14.58
C MET A 34 -16.82 5.00 15.15
N ALA A 35 -17.30 4.99 16.37
CA ALA A 35 -17.94 3.82 16.93
C ALA A 35 -19.09 4.23 17.87
N THR A 36 -20.06 3.34 17.98
CA THR A 36 -21.14 3.42 18.97
C THR A 36 -21.15 2.14 19.79
N ASP A 37 -21.74 2.23 20.96
CA ASP A 37 -21.93 1.11 21.86
C ASP A 37 -23.34 1.20 22.47
N ASP A 38 -23.96 0.07 22.77
CA ASP A 38 -25.34 0.06 23.28
C ASP A 38 -25.45 0.62 24.70
N GLU A 39 -24.40 0.45 25.50
CA GLU A 39 -24.34 0.89 26.90
C GLU A 39 -23.71 2.28 27.03
N ASP A 40 -22.64 2.56 26.25
CA ASP A 40 -21.84 3.78 26.34
C ASP A 40 -22.27 4.87 25.34
N GLY A 41 -23.09 4.54 24.36
CA GLY A 41 -23.51 5.44 23.29
C GLY A 41 -22.39 5.72 22.29
N ALA A 42 -22.21 6.99 21.87
CA ALA A 42 -21.14 7.38 20.95
C ALA A 42 -19.79 7.36 21.66
N LEU A 43 -18.85 6.56 21.15
CA LEU A 43 -17.52 6.46 21.74
C LEU A 43 -16.62 7.64 21.32
N SER A 44 -15.82 8.10 22.28
CA SER A 44 -14.85 9.17 22.02
C SER A 44 -13.62 8.67 21.26
N PRO A 45 -12.81 9.56 20.64
CA PRO A 45 -11.57 9.16 19.99
C PRO A 45 -10.61 8.36 20.90
N ALA A 46 -10.65 8.58 22.22
CA ALA A 46 -9.84 7.84 23.20
C ALA A 46 -10.12 6.33 23.20
N SER A 47 -11.32 5.92 22.80
CA SER A 47 -11.76 4.52 22.68
C SER A 47 -11.37 3.90 21.33
N LEU A 48 -10.81 4.68 20.39
CA LEU A 48 -10.48 4.25 19.05
C LEU A 48 -8.98 4.02 18.90
N SER A 49 -8.62 3.05 18.08
CA SER A 49 -7.24 2.86 17.66
C SER A 49 -7.15 2.32 16.24
N TRP A 50 -6.13 2.77 15.52
CA TRP A 50 -5.90 2.45 14.13
C TRP A 50 -4.59 1.69 13.92
N LYS A 51 -4.58 0.84 12.90
CA LYS A 51 -3.41 0.10 12.43
C LYS A 51 -3.47 -0.01 10.91
N ILE A 52 -2.32 -0.02 10.25
CA ILE A 52 -2.24 -0.27 8.80
C ILE A 52 -1.21 -1.38 8.58
N ASP A 53 -1.60 -2.41 7.82
CA ASP A 53 -0.72 -3.46 7.35
C ASP A 53 -0.56 -3.36 5.82
N PHE A 54 0.67 -3.57 5.37
CA PHE A 54 1.00 -3.76 3.96
C PHE A 54 1.00 -5.25 3.65
N HIS A 55 0.26 -5.63 2.63
CA HIS A 55 0.16 -7.00 2.15
C HIS A 55 0.81 -7.14 0.78
N HIS A 56 1.58 -8.20 0.58
CA HIS A 56 2.05 -8.64 -0.71
C HIS A 56 2.10 -10.17 -0.77
N ASP A 57 1.61 -10.74 -1.85
CA ASP A 57 1.47 -12.20 -2.02
C ASP A 57 0.83 -12.86 -0.79
N ALA A 58 1.59 -13.70 -0.08
CA ALA A 58 1.16 -14.38 1.15
C ALA A 58 1.76 -13.74 2.43
N HIS A 59 2.41 -12.57 2.32
CA HIS A 59 3.11 -11.93 3.42
C HIS A 59 2.41 -10.64 3.84
N THR A 60 2.64 -10.28 5.11
CA THR A 60 2.09 -9.04 5.70
C THR A 60 3.18 -8.35 6.50
N HIS A 61 3.33 -7.06 6.32
CA HIS A 61 4.25 -6.20 7.07
C HIS A 61 3.49 -5.07 7.75
N PRO A 62 3.81 -4.73 9.01
CA PRO A 62 3.21 -3.57 9.65
C PRO A 62 3.70 -2.29 8.94
N ALA A 63 2.75 -1.47 8.46
CA ALA A 63 3.01 -0.14 7.91
C ALA A 63 2.82 0.94 9.00
N MET A 64 1.74 0.86 9.76
CA MET A 64 1.49 1.68 10.94
C MET A 64 1.08 0.78 12.10
N SER A 65 1.80 0.85 13.22
CA SER A 65 1.43 0.15 14.46
C SER A 65 0.15 0.71 15.05
N TRP A 66 -0.51 -0.04 15.95
CA TRP A 66 -1.69 0.43 16.66
C TRP A 66 -1.46 1.80 17.30
N THR A 67 -2.18 2.80 16.82
CA THR A 67 -2.17 4.19 17.31
C THR A 67 -3.52 4.50 17.90
N ALA A 68 -3.56 4.75 19.19
CA ALA A 68 -4.80 5.02 19.96
C ALA A 68 -5.07 6.53 20.09
N GLY A 69 -6.32 6.86 20.39
CA GLY A 69 -6.72 8.22 20.75
C GLY A 69 -7.02 9.14 19.58
N ILE A 70 -7.17 8.60 18.38
CA ILE A 70 -7.48 9.37 17.17
C ILE A 70 -8.69 8.77 16.45
N ASP A 71 -9.53 9.63 15.88
CA ASP A 71 -10.67 9.28 15.04
C ASP A 71 -10.39 9.46 13.54
N HIS A 72 -9.27 10.12 13.19
CA HIS A 72 -8.82 10.33 11.82
C HIS A 72 -7.30 10.51 11.76
N GLY A 73 -6.74 10.39 10.55
CA GLY A 73 -5.33 10.62 10.28
C GLY A 73 -5.01 10.41 8.80
N ASP A 74 -3.74 10.60 8.49
CA ASP A 74 -3.19 10.43 7.14
C ASP A 74 -2.00 9.46 7.18
N TRP A 75 -1.91 8.59 6.20
CA TRP A 75 -0.78 7.69 5.97
C TRP A 75 -0.16 7.97 4.62
N ILE A 76 1.12 8.35 4.61
CA ILE A 76 1.89 8.55 3.37
C ILE A 76 2.43 7.21 2.91
N ILE A 77 2.06 6.82 1.70
CA ILE A 77 2.50 5.57 1.07
C ILE A 77 3.94 5.75 0.58
N PRO A 78 4.90 4.90 1.02
CA PRO A 78 6.27 5.00 0.56
C PRO A 78 6.36 4.86 -0.96
N PRO A 79 7.14 5.72 -1.66
CA PRO A 79 7.36 5.60 -3.10
C PRO A 79 8.46 4.59 -3.45
N VAL A 80 9.00 3.89 -2.45
CA VAL A 80 10.06 2.89 -2.59
C VAL A 80 9.67 1.61 -1.86
N GLY A 81 10.19 0.47 -2.29
CA GLY A 81 9.95 -0.82 -1.66
C GLY A 81 9.50 -1.87 -2.65
N GLU A 82 8.40 -2.56 -2.34
CA GLU A 82 7.87 -3.63 -3.18
C GLU A 82 7.42 -3.10 -4.55
N THR A 83 7.87 -3.75 -5.61
CA THR A 83 7.63 -3.36 -7.01
C THR A 83 6.56 -4.18 -7.71
N SER A 84 6.05 -5.22 -7.06
CA SER A 84 4.94 -6.06 -7.54
C SER A 84 3.64 -5.27 -7.56
N SER A 85 2.76 -5.57 -8.50
CA SER A 85 1.39 -5.04 -8.54
C SER A 85 0.41 -5.81 -7.64
N ASN A 86 0.81 -7.00 -7.13
CA ASN A 86 -0.02 -7.82 -6.24
C ASN A 86 0.18 -7.41 -4.77
N VAL A 87 -0.21 -6.17 -4.47
CA VAL A 87 -0.04 -5.55 -3.16
C VAL A 87 -1.27 -4.73 -2.76
N TRP A 88 -1.51 -4.57 -1.46
CA TRP A 88 -2.57 -3.68 -0.93
C TRP A 88 -2.27 -3.26 0.51
N TYR A 89 -2.90 -2.20 0.96
CA TYR A 89 -2.92 -1.81 2.37
C TYR A 89 -4.25 -2.22 3.00
N ARG A 90 -4.20 -2.78 4.21
CA ARG A 90 -5.38 -3.03 5.04
C ARG A 90 -5.36 -2.10 6.24
N ILE A 91 -6.39 -1.27 6.33
CA ILE A 91 -6.58 -0.30 7.40
C ILE A 91 -7.55 -0.91 8.40
N TYR A 92 -7.16 -0.92 9.67
CA TYR A 92 -7.97 -1.47 10.76
C TYR A 92 -8.39 -0.35 11.70
N LEU A 93 -9.65 -0.38 12.11
CA LEU A 93 -10.19 0.39 13.21
C LEU A 93 -10.62 -0.56 14.32
N ARG A 94 -10.09 -0.37 15.51
CA ARG A 94 -10.52 -1.03 16.73
C ARG A 94 -11.22 -0.03 17.64
N ALA A 95 -12.41 -0.35 18.11
CA ALA A 95 -13.09 0.33 19.20
C ALA A 95 -13.07 -0.52 20.44
N THR A 96 -12.96 0.11 21.61
CA THR A 96 -12.97 -0.53 22.93
C THR A 96 -13.92 0.26 23.82
N ASP A 97 -14.90 -0.41 24.44
CA ASP A 97 -15.85 0.17 25.38
C ASP A 97 -15.22 0.45 26.76
N GLN A 98 -16.01 0.99 27.70
CA GLN A 98 -15.53 1.31 29.06
C GLN A 98 -15.25 0.05 29.89
N GLU A 99 -15.89 -1.08 29.61
CA GLU A 99 -15.69 -2.36 30.27
C GLU A 99 -14.55 -3.19 29.65
N GLY A 100 -13.98 -2.73 28.51
CA GLY A 100 -12.81 -3.34 27.87
C GLY A 100 -13.15 -4.36 26.78
N LEU A 101 -14.43 -4.50 26.36
CA LEU A 101 -14.74 -5.28 25.17
C LEU A 101 -14.34 -4.52 23.91
N SER A 102 -13.84 -5.25 22.93
CA SER A 102 -13.35 -4.63 21.70
C SER A 102 -13.91 -5.30 20.45
N LYS A 103 -14.00 -4.51 19.38
CA LYS A 103 -14.28 -5.01 18.04
C LYS A 103 -13.36 -4.31 17.04
N VAL A 104 -12.94 -5.07 16.03
CA VAL A 104 -12.11 -4.59 14.93
C VAL A 104 -12.87 -4.73 13.62
N VAL A 105 -12.79 -3.70 12.79
CA VAL A 105 -13.21 -3.71 11.38
C VAL A 105 -12.02 -3.32 10.50
N SER A 106 -12.07 -3.66 9.22
CA SER A 106 -11.00 -3.32 8.30
C SER A 106 -11.52 -2.93 6.93
N GLN A 107 -10.71 -2.14 6.21
CA GLN A 107 -10.94 -1.70 4.85
C GLN A 107 -9.65 -1.91 4.05
N ASP A 108 -9.76 -2.54 2.86
CA ASP A 108 -8.64 -2.73 1.95
C ASP A 108 -8.56 -1.58 0.93
N VAL A 109 -7.34 -1.13 0.64
CA VAL A 109 -7.04 -0.11 -0.36
C VAL A 109 -6.03 -0.69 -1.34
N TYR A 110 -6.39 -0.74 -2.60
CA TYR A 110 -5.61 -1.35 -3.67
C TYR A 110 -4.84 -0.29 -4.48
N PRO A 111 -3.71 -0.65 -5.12
CA PRO A 111 -2.96 0.29 -5.93
C PRO A 111 -3.65 0.63 -7.26
N GLU A 112 -3.33 1.81 -7.78
CA GLU A 112 -3.38 2.05 -9.21
C GLU A 112 -2.20 1.37 -9.87
N VAL A 113 -2.46 0.56 -10.88
CA VAL A 113 -1.45 -0.19 -11.64
C VAL A 113 -1.25 0.47 -12.99
N GLY A 114 -0.01 0.52 -13.45
CA GLY A 114 0.35 0.98 -14.79
C GLY A 114 1.39 0.09 -15.43
N ALA A 115 1.40 0.04 -16.76
CA ALA A 115 2.41 -0.66 -17.52
C ALA A 115 3.61 0.25 -17.81
N MET A 116 4.81 -0.30 -17.69
CA MET A 116 6.06 0.33 -18.12
C MET A 116 6.62 -0.45 -19.31
N HIS A 117 6.79 0.25 -20.44
CA HIS A 117 7.39 -0.28 -21.66
C HIS A 117 8.87 0.11 -21.72
N VAL A 118 9.74 -0.86 -21.88
CA VAL A 118 11.19 -0.62 -22.01
C VAL A 118 11.65 -1.14 -23.35
N GLN A 119 12.27 -0.25 -24.12
CA GLN A 119 12.76 -0.55 -25.47
C GLN A 119 14.27 -0.28 -25.59
N SER A 120 14.89 -0.78 -26.64
CA SER A 120 16.28 -0.47 -26.99
C SER A 120 16.44 -0.36 -28.51
N THR A 121 17.38 0.47 -28.92
CA THR A 121 17.83 0.54 -30.32
C THR A 121 19.34 0.28 -30.35
N PRO A 122 19.78 -0.83 -30.97
CA PRO A 122 18.97 -1.87 -31.58
C PRO A 122 18.22 -2.72 -30.55
N ASP A 123 17.22 -3.47 -31.00
CA ASP A 123 16.46 -4.41 -30.19
C ASP A 123 17.35 -5.46 -29.51
N SER A 124 16.83 -6.11 -28.47
CA SER A 124 17.45 -7.23 -27.79
C SER A 124 18.69 -6.88 -26.95
N MET A 125 18.89 -5.61 -26.60
CA MET A 125 19.89 -5.22 -25.61
C MET A 125 19.45 -5.58 -24.20
N ILE A 126 20.42 -5.83 -23.32
CA ILE A 126 20.17 -6.06 -21.89
C ILE A 126 20.02 -4.73 -21.21
N ILE A 127 18.92 -4.58 -20.47
CA ILE A 127 18.64 -3.45 -19.59
C ILE A 127 18.37 -4.04 -18.20
N TYR A 128 18.93 -3.44 -17.16
CA TYR A 128 18.67 -3.84 -15.79
C TYR A 128 17.51 -3.01 -15.24
N LEU A 129 16.51 -3.69 -14.71
CA LEU A 129 15.44 -3.08 -13.96
C LEU A 129 15.53 -3.56 -12.51
N ASP A 130 15.72 -2.62 -11.58
CA ASP A 130 15.91 -2.90 -10.15
C ASP A 130 17.02 -3.94 -9.89
N GLY A 131 18.10 -3.86 -10.70
CA GLY A 131 19.23 -4.77 -10.64
C GLY A 131 19.05 -6.11 -11.36
N ALA A 132 17.85 -6.44 -11.85
CA ALA A 132 17.59 -7.66 -12.60
C ALA A 132 17.77 -7.44 -14.12
N PRO A 133 18.59 -8.24 -14.83
CA PRO A 133 18.77 -8.13 -16.26
C PRO A 133 17.52 -8.59 -17.00
N LYS A 134 17.08 -7.78 -17.96
CA LYS A 134 15.99 -8.09 -18.88
C LYS A 134 16.42 -7.71 -20.32
N ARG A 135 15.92 -8.46 -21.30
CA ARG A 135 16.18 -8.21 -22.71
C ARG A 135 15.04 -7.38 -23.29
N ALA A 136 15.35 -6.19 -23.76
CA ALA A 136 14.37 -5.30 -24.41
C ALA A 136 13.98 -5.80 -25.82
N PRO A 137 12.76 -5.52 -26.33
CA PRO A 137 11.69 -4.83 -25.62
C PRO A 137 11.00 -5.72 -24.59
N TYR A 138 10.47 -5.12 -23.51
CA TYR A 138 9.60 -5.79 -22.54
C TYR A 138 8.63 -4.81 -21.92
N GLU A 139 7.55 -5.38 -21.40
CA GLU A 139 6.54 -4.67 -20.62
C GLU A 139 6.47 -5.27 -19.21
N ILE A 140 6.18 -4.44 -18.23
CA ILE A 140 6.00 -4.86 -16.84
C ILE A 140 4.96 -3.98 -16.16
N ASP A 141 4.02 -4.61 -15.48
CA ASP A 141 3.09 -3.93 -14.60
C ASP A 141 3.73 -3.57 -13.27
N GLY A 142 3.31 -2.45 -12.71
CA GLY A 142 3.74 -2.02 -11.38
C GLY A 142 2.78 -1.01 -10.77
N VAL A 143 2.92 -0.78 -9.47
CA VAL A 143 2.18 0.26 -8.76
C VAL A 143 2.61 1.63 -9.26
N GLN A 144 1.65 2.48 -9.66
CA GLN A 144 1.94 3.85 -10.06
C GLN A 144 2.57 4.63 -8.91
N GLY A 145 3.60 5.43 -9.23
CA GLY A 145 4.33 6.26 -8.27
C GLY A 145 5.47 5.53 -7.54
N VAL A 146 5.61 4.21 -7.69
CA VAL A 146 6.79 3.50 -7.17
C VAL A 146 8.02 3.86 -8.00
N SER A 147 9.07 4.31 -7.32
CA SER A 147 10.36 4.59 -7.95
C SER A 147 11.02 3.30 -8.41
N ARG A 148 11.39 3.24 -9.68
CA ARG A 148 12.11 2.11 -10.28
C ARG A 148 13.51 2.54 -10.69
N PHE A 149 14.44 1.63 -10.62
CA PHE A 149 15.82 1.88 -10.98
C PHE A 149 16.18 1.16 -12.29
N ILE A 150 16.43 1.93 -13.35
CA ILE A 150 16.77 1.40 -14.67
C ILE A 150 18.22 1.73 -15.03
N THR A 151 19.00 0.74 -15.50
CA THR A 151 20.37 0.93 -15.96
C THR A 151 20.66 0.10 -17.21
N ALA A 152 21.60 0.58 -18.04
CA ALA A 152 22.10 -0.16 -19.18
C ALA A 152 23.62 -0.38 -19.03
N PRO A 153 24.14 -1.58 -19.37
CA PRO A 153 25.59 -1.77 -19.44
C PRO A 153 26.20 -0.83 -20.47
N TYR A 154 27.31 -0.16 -20.10
CA TYR A 154 28.02 0.73 -21.02
C TYR A 154 28.42 0.04 -22.32
N LYS A 155 28.80 -1.24 -22.26
CA LYS A 155 29.21 -2.03 -23.42
C LYS A 155 28.47 -3.37 -23.45
N GLN A 156 27.95 -3.73 -24.60
CA GLN A 156 27.35 -5.02 -24.86
C GLN A 156 27.88 -5.63 -26.16
N VAL A 157 28.01 -6.95 -26.19
CA VAL A 157 28.47 -7.69 -27.38
C VAL A 157 27.36 -8.62 -27.83
N ARG A 158 27.00 -8.57 -29.10
CA ARG A 158 25.99 -9.45 -29.72
C ARG A 158 26.53 -10.01 -31.03
N GLY A 159 26.83 -11.28 -31.03
CA GLY A 159 27.56 -11.88 -32.15
C GLY A 159 28.95 -11.26 -32.34
N ASN A 160 29.21 -10.74 -33.50
CA ASN A 160 30.49 -10.04 -33.82
C ASN A 160 30.39 -8.51 -33.68
N GLU A 161 29.26 -8.01 -33.19
CA GLU A 161 29.04 -6.56 -33.07
C GLU A 161 29.23 -6.12 -31.62
N VAL A 162 29.74 -4.91 -31.44
CA VAL A 162 29.93 -4.27 -30.14
C VAL A 162 29.09 -3.00 -30.10
N PHE A 163 28.26 -2.89 -29.07
CA PHE A 163 27.37 -1.76 -28.84
C PHE A 163 27.82 -1.03 -27.59
N PHE A 164 27.72 0.29 -27.62
CA PHE A 164 27.98 1.17 -26.49
C PHE A 164 26.68 1.89 -26.13
N PHE A 165 26.39 2.03 -24.84
CA PHE A 165 25.27 2.85 -24.39
C PHE A 165 25.55 4.30 -24.66
N ASP A 166 24.62 4.98 -25.30
CA ASP A 166 24.74 6.39 -25.67
C ASP A 166 23.92 7.26 -24.69
N HIS A 167 22.60 7.15 -24.73
CA HIS A 167 21.69 7.92 -23.87
C HIS A 167 20.36 7.22 -23.66
N TRP A 168 19.59 7.71 -22.68
CA TRP A 168 18.17 7.41 -22.53
C TRP A 168 17.36 8.37 -23.41
N ALA A 169 16.46 7.83 -24.22
CA ALA A 169 15.45 8.61 -24.89
C ALA A 169 14.18 8.60 -24.04
N ASP A 170 13.76 9.76 -23.59
CA ASP A 170 12.48 9.92 -22.91
C ASP A 170 11.41 10.14 -24.00
N GLU A 171 10.67 9.08 -24.32
CA GLU A 171 9.41 9.23 -25.06
C GLU A 171 8.32 9.51 -24.00
N VAL A 172 7.83 10.75 -23.98
CA VAL A 172 6.73 11.21 -23.14
C VAL A 172 5.38 10.85 -23.79
#